data_d861f06ab0ae2ab81ebc93a5885b00f0
#
_entry.id   d861f06ab0ae2ab81ebc93a5885b00f0
#
_cell.length_a   1.000
_cell.length_b   1.000
_cell.length_c   1.000
_cell.angle_alpha   90.00
_cell.angle_beta   90.00
_cell.angle_gamma   90.00
#
_symmetry.space_group_name_H-M   'P 1'
#
loop_
_entity.id
_entity.type
_entity.pdbx_description
1 polymer ?
#
loop_
_entity_poly.entity_id
_entity_poly.type
_entity_poly.pdbx_seq_one_letter_code
_entity_poly.pdbx_strand_id
1 'polypeptide(L)'
;MNYPLHPRRWRAFVHVTLVAGVVGLGAISLPAAGEPEPLWAYGFLTPPAPGDKAAPQAPPSRALRPNEEAGEQTKLRQVAGSKASYSRVDVRDGGHVIDWFPEDHPLMTPIIANGPAAMGLLARGCASCHLPTGKGRPENAPVTGLPLAYFIRQIEDFRSGARQSADPRKPNTVTMAVLAKAMTDEEVRLAAEYFGAMPWTPWTRVIETDLVPKTRISGNLFLPIEKERTEPIAGRIIEVPEDEEQAEGLRNPRSGFIAYVPVGSVKRGENLVTTGGISVVDGKVVLGKTIACMTCHGPDLKGLADIPGIAGRSPSYLVRQLYDMQQGARKGPSAPLMQPVVANLNGDDLVAIAAYVTSLVPPPIDGGHGSGAGKH
;
A
#
# COMPACT_ATOMS: atom_id res chain seq x y z
N MET A 1 -61.33 78.99 13.78
CA MET A 1 -62.15 77.79 13.77
C MET A 1 -61.21 76.62 13.83
N ASN A 2 -61.06 76.06 15.04
CA ASN A 2 -60.11 75.02 15.37
C ASN A 2 -60.84 73.67 15.33
N TYR A 3 -60.33 72.69 14.57
CA TYR A 3 -60.73 71.29 14.69
C TYR A 3 -59.46 70.48 15.12
N PRO A 4 -59.55 69.63 16.16
CA PRO A 4 -58.43 68.82 16.60
C PRO A 4 -58.31 67.53 15.80
N LEU A 5 -57.09 67.16 15.46
CA LEU A 5 -56.73 65.93 14.84
C LEU A 5 -56.50 64.84 15.89
N HIS A 6 -57.26 63.74 15.80
CA HIS A 6 -57.08 62.53 16.62
C HIS A 6 -55.91 61.68 16.03
N PRO A 7 -55.00 61.11 16.82
CA PRO A 7 -54.00 60.22 16.36
C PRO A 7 -54.55 58.78 16.28
N ARG A 8 -54.57 58.22 15.10
CA ARG A 8 -54.78 56.78 14.85
C ARG A 8 -53.57 55.99 15.28
N ARG A 9 -53.67 55.13 16.30
CA ARG A 9 -52.68 54.12 16.68
C ARG A 9 -52.73 52.95 15.69
N TRP A 10 -51.69 52.77 14.91
CA TRP A 10 -51.46 51.58 14.12
C TRP A 10 -50.76 50.54 15.00
N ARG A 11 -51.45 49.41 15.24
CA ARG A 11 -50.82 48.22 15.84
C ARG A 11 -50.12 47.45 14.70
N ALA A 12 -48.80 47.45 14.69
CA ALA A 12 -48.02 46.58 13.84
C ALA A 12 -48.01 45.18 14.42
N PHE A 13 -48.62 44.23 13.71
CA PHE A 13 -48.47 42.82 13.99
C PHE A 13 -47.13 42.36 13.42
N VAL A 14 -46.15 42.08 14.30
CA VAL A 14 -44.91 41.44 13.92
C VAL A 14 -45.18 39.94 13.82
N HIS A 15 -45.21 39.40 12.61
CA HIS A 15 -45.20 37.96 12.38
C HIS A 15 -43.75 37.48 12.52
N VAL A 16 -43.44 36.81 13.62
CA VAL A 16 -42.17 36.07 13.77
C VAL A 16 -42.35 34.73 13.10
N THR A 17 -41.77 34.59 11.89
CA THR A 17 -41.69 33.32 11.21
C THR A 17 -40.50 32.56 11.82
N LEU A 18 -40.76 31.57 12.65
CA LEU A 18 -39.75 30.63 13.11
C LEU A 18 -39.34 29.74 11.94
N VAL A 19 -38.16 30.00 11.35
CA VAL A 19 -37.50 29.06 10.44
C VAL A 19 -36.80 28.01 11.31
N ALA A 20 -37.42 26.84 11.45
CA ALA A 20 -36.80 25.68 12.03
C ALA A 20 -35.75 25.17 11.07
N GLY A 21 -34.47 25.56 11.28
CA GLY A 21 -33.32 24.98 10.60
C GLY A 21 -33.16 23.52 11.04
N VAL A 22 -33.51 22.60 10.16
CA VAL A 22 -33.14 21.19 10.30
C VAL A 22 -31.62 21.08 10.10
N VAL A 23 -30.89 21.15 11.20
CA VAL A 23 -29.48 20.74 11.19
C VAL A 23 -29.49 19.22 11.02
N GLY A 24 -29.29 18.77 9.81
CA GLY A 24 -29.05 17.38 9.52
C GLY A 24 -27.74 16.94 10.24
N LEU A 25 -27.87 16.34 11.40
CA LEU A 25 -26.83 15.55 12.02
C LEU A 25 -26.52 14.40 11.03
N GLY A 26 -25.47 14.59 10.22
CA GLY A 26 -24.87 13.50 9.47
C GLY A 26 -24.52 12.41 10.47
N ALA A 27 -25.25 11.31 10.44
CA ALA A 27 -24.91 10.12 11.19
C ALA A 27 -23.51 9.68 10.72
N ILE A 28 -22.50 9.88 11.57
CA ILE A 28 -21.22 9.19 11.43
C ILE A 28 -21.57 7.72 11.62
N SER A 29 -21.70 6.99 10.52
CA SER A 29 -21.85 5.54 10.55
C SER A 29 -20.54 5.00 11.13
N LEU A 30 -20.58 4.63 12.40
CA LEU A 30 -19.55 3.76 12.96
C LEU A 30 -19.54 2.47 12.11
N PRO A 31 -18.35 1.92 11.78
CA PRO A 31 -18.28 0.65 11.07
C PRO A 31 -19.14 -0.36 11.80
N ALA A 32 -19.93 -1.12 11.05
CA ALA A 32 -20.79 -2.17 11.62
C ALA A 32 -19.90 -3.10 12.45
N ALA A 33 -20.19 -3.23 13.73
CA ALA A 33 -19.51 -4.16 14.61
C ALA A 33 -19.68 -5.58 14.02
N GLY A 34 -18.62 -6.19 13.48
CA GLY A 34 -18.65 -7.56 13.05
C GLY A 34 -17.90 -7.96 11.78
N GLU A 35 -17.38 -7.05 10.97
CA GLU A 35 -16.55 -7.48 9.83
C GLU A 35 -15.12 -7.78 10.30
N PRO A 36 -14.54 -8.94 9.92
CA PRO A 36 -13.20 -9.28 10.34
C PRO A 36 -12.19 -8.31 9.73
N GLU A 37 -11.29 -7.79 10.56
CA GLU A 37 -10.16 -7.00 10.12
C GLU A 37 -9.35 -7.77 9.07
N PRO A 38 -8.82 -7.12 8.02
CA PRO A 38 -8.00 -7.78 7.02
C PRO A 38 -6.58 -8.04 7.55
N LEU A 39 -6.48 -8.81 8.66
CA LEU A 39 -5.23 -9.11 9.37
C LEU A 39 -4.17 -9.69 8.45
N TRP A 40 -4.60 -10.53 7.52
CA TRP A 40 -3.74 -11.11 6.49
C TRP A 40 -3.00 -10.04 5.68
N ALA A 41 -3.62 -8.89 5.40
CA ALA A 41 -2.98 -7.80 4.69
C ALA A 41 -1.80 -7.18 5.47
N TYR A 42 -1.82 -7.30 6.79
CA TYR A 42 -0.73 -6.87 7.69
C TYR A 42 0.29 -7.99 7.96
N GLY A 43 0.03 -9.20 7.49
CA GLY A 43 0.86 -10.37 7.75
C GLY A 43 0.59 -11.03 9.10
N PHE A 44 -0.67 -11.02 9.55
CA PHE A 44 -1.12 -11.69 10.77
C PHE A 44 -2.34 -12.58 10.50
N LEU A 45 -2.56 -13.59 11.35
CA LEU A 45 -3.71 -14.49 11.24
C LEU A 45 -4.67 -14.35 12.43
N THR A 46 -4.25 -13.69 13.49
CA THR A 46 -5.03 -13.50 14.71
C THR A 46 -5.08 -12.02 15.08
N PRO A 47 -6.17 -11.53 15.68
CA PRO A 47 -6.24 -10.17 16.19
C PRO A 47 -5.12 -9.83 17.18
N PRO A 48 -4.74 -8.55 17.32
CA PRO A 48 -3.80 -8.13 18.36
C PRO A 48 -4.40 -8.31 19.74
N ALA A 49 -3.55 -8.70 20.70
CA ALA A 49 -3.94 -8.67 22.11
C ALA A 49 -3.94 -7.21 22.63
N PRO A 50 -4.72 -6.92 23.70
CA PRO A 50 -4.67 -5.59 24.32
C PRO A 50 -3.24 -5.20 24.69
N GLY A 51 -2.79 -4.05 24.17
CA GLY A 51 -1.43 -3.54 24.44
C GLY A 51 -0.35 -4.02 23.47
N ASP A 52 -0.65 -4.91 22.54
CA ASP A 52 0.30 -5.31 21.48
C ASP A 52 0.79 -4.08 20.69
N LYS A 53 2.10 -3.99 20.54
CA LYS A 53 2.77 -2.96 19.73
C LYS A 53 3.97 -3.56 19.03
N ALA A 54 4.28 -3.06 17.83
CA ALA A 54 5.51 -3.40 17.16
C ALA A 54 6.66 -2.53 17.67
N ALA A 55 7.85 -3.15 17.77
CA ALA A 55 9.10 -2.42 17.84
C ALA A 55 9.61 -2.09 16.44
N PRO A 56 10.46 -1.06 16.28
CA PRO A 56 11.20 -0.86 15.05
C PRO A 56 11.97 -2.12 14.69
N GLN A 57 12.16 -2.35 13.39
CA GLN A 57 13.01 -3.46 12.94
C GLN A 57 14.41 -3.32 13.55
N ALA A 58 15.03 -4.45 13.85
CA ALA A 58 16.40 -4.46 14.35
C ALA A 58 17.35 -3.68 13.43
N PRO A 59 18.38 -3.04 13.98
CA PRO A 59 19.39 -2.35 13.19
C PRO A 59 19.97 -3.24 12.10
N PRO A 60 20.47 -2.67 10.98
CA PRO A 60 21.18 -3.43 9.97
C PRO A 60 22.37 -4.14 10.61
N SER A 61 22.59 -5.39 10.24
CA SER A 61 23.70 -6.17 10.75
C SER A 61 24.21 -7.12 9.69
N ARG A 62 25.53 -7.18 9.53
CA ARG A 62 26.22 -8.19 8.74
C ARG A 62 26.50 -9.47 9.55
N ALA A 63 25.98 -9.59 10.76
CA ALA A 63 26.17 -10.77 11.60
C ALA A 63 25.51 -12.01 10.99
N LEU A 64 26.14 -13.16 11.21
CA LEU A 64 25.56 -14.45 10.87
C LEU A 64 24.32 -14.73 11.72
N ARG A 65 23.33 -15.40 11.14
CA ARG A 65 22.16 -15.87 11.89
C ARG A 65 22.53 -17.18 12.61
N PRO A 66 22.26 -17.32 13.91
CA PRO A 66 22.71 -18.48 14.70
C PRO A 66 22.14 -19.82 14.22
N ASN A 67 20.97 -19.82 13.59
CA ASN A 67 20.24 -21.03 13.16
C ASN A 67 20.46 -21.35 11.67
N GLU A 68 21.39 -20.71 11.01
CA GLU A 68 21.73 -20.97 9.62
C GLU A 68 23.22 -21.36 9.53
N GLU A 69 23.59 -22.29 8.65
CA GLU A 69 24.97 -22.64 8.41
C GLU A 69 25.80 -21.42 7.97
N ALA A 70 26.92 -21.17 8.65
CA ALA A 70 27.78 -20.02 8.35
C ALA A 70 28.29 -20.04 6.91
N GLY A 71 28.67 -21.21 6.40
CA GLY A 71 29.14 -21.38 5.02
C GLY A 71 28.08 -21.00 3.97
N GLU A 72 26.82 -21.33 4.21
CA GLU A 72 25.73 -20.97 3.31
C GLU A 72 25.37 -19.47 3.40
N GLN A 73 25.54 -18.85 4.56
CA GLN A 73 25.30 -17.42 4.72
C GLN A 73 26.33 -16.54 4.02
N THR A 74 27.60 -16.98 3.99
CA THR A 74 28.73 -16.24 3.41
C THR A 74 29.04 -16.62 1.98
N LYS A 75 28.45 -17.70 1.46
CA LYS A 75 28.60 -18.14 0.08
C LYS A 75 28.12 -17.07 -0.89
N LEU A 76 28.98 -16.70 -1.85
CA LEU A 76 28.61 -15.77 -2.90
C LEU A 76 27.57 -16.40 -3.84
N ARG A 77 26.57 -15.66 -4.17
CA ARG A 77 25.48 -16.02 -5.07
C ARG A 77 25.35 -14.96 -6.16
N GLN A 78 24.80 -15.34 -7.28
CA GLN A 78 24.52 -14.45 -8.40
C GLN A 78 23.07 -14.68 -8.84
N VAL A 79 22.37 -13.62 -9.23
CA VAL A 79 21.06 -13.71 -9.85
C VAL A 79 21.22 -13.68 -11.38
N ALA A 80 20.32 -14.34 -12.09
CA ALA A 80 20.36 -14.39 -13.55
C ALA A 80 20.32 -12.97 -14.16
N GLY A 81 21.24 -12.70 -15.09
CA GLY A 81 21.37 -11.40 -15.74
C GLY A 81 22.16 -10.35 -14.94
N SER A 82 22.54 -10.61 -13.70
CA SER A 82 23.40 -9.73 -12.91
C SER A 82 24.89 -10.07 -13.14
N LYS A 83 25.73 -9.03 -13.11
CA LYS A 83 27.21 -9.17 -13.08
C LYS A 83 27.75 -9.20 -11.64
N ALA A 84 26.94 -8.83 -10.67
CA ALA A 84 27.32 -8.77 -9.26
C ALA A 84 27.20 -10.14 -8.57
N SER A 85 27.93 -10.30 -7.47
CA SER A 85 27.84 -11.47 -6.61
C SER A 85 27.81 -11.01 -5.16
N TYR A 86 26.84 -11.49 -4.38
CA TYR A 86 26.66 -11.14 -2.98
C TYR A 86 26.36 -12.37 -2.15
N SER A 87 26.73 -12.34 -0.89
CA SER A 87 26.32 -13.33 0.10
C SER A 87 24.96 -12.97 0.70
N ARG A 88 24.31 -13.92 1.39
CA ARG A 88 23.07 -13.63 2.15
C ARG A 88 23.32 -12.61 3.27
N VAL A 89 24.52 -12.55 3.81
CA VAL A 89 24.89 -11.52 4.80
C VAL A 89 24.86 -10.12 4.17
N ASP A 90 25.40 -9.99 2.95
CA ASP A 90 25.34 -8.72 2.20
C ASP A 90 23.91 -8.32 1.86
N VAL A 91 23.09 -9.26 1.37
CA VAL A 91 21.67 -9.04 1.03
C VAL A 91 20.86 -8.51 2.24
N ARG A 92 21.22 -8.94 3.46
CA ARG A 92 20.54 -8.56 4.70
C ARG A 92 21.06 -7.26 5.29
N ASP A 93 22.16 -6.73 4.82
CA ASP A 93 22.73 -5.48 5.30
C ASP A 93 21.88 -4.29 4.86
N GLY A 94 21.02 -3.80 5.75
CA GLY A 94 20.17 -2.66 5.44
C GLY A 94 20.91 -1.32 5.46
N GLY A 95 22.14 -1.26 6.01
CA GLY A 95 22.98 -0.07 6.05
C GLY A 95 23.89 0.07 4.83
N HIS A 96 24.01 -1.01 4.01
CA HIS A 96 24.75 -1.03 2.74
C HIS A 96 23.96 -1.87 1.75
N VAL A 97 22.96 -1.27 1.14
CA VAL A 97 22.06 -1.99 0.23
C VAL A 97 22.83 -2.46 -0.99
N ILE A 98 22.71 -3.76 -1.29
CA ILE A 98 23.29 -4.38 -2.48
C ILE A 98 22.54 -3.93 -3.73
N ASP A 99 23.22 -4.02 -4.88
CA ASP A 99 22.69 -3.65 -6.18
C ASP A 99 22.95 -4.76 -7.21
N TRP A 100 21.88 -5.50 -7.54
CA TRP A 100 21.95 -6.56 -8.54
C TRP A 100 21.96 -6.02 -9.97
N PHE A 101 21.28 -4.89 -10.22
CA PHE A 101 21.01 -4.36 -11.55
C PHE A 101 21.06 -2.82 -11.56
N PRO A 102 22.28 -2.24 -11.52
CA PRO A 102 22.45 -0.79 -11.50
C PRO A 102 21.89 -0.08 -12.75
N GLU A 103 21.62 -0.84 -13.81
CA GLU A 103 20.99 -0.32 -15.03
C GLU A 103 19.47 -0.11 -14.92
N ASP A 104 18.81 -0.67 -13.90
CA ASP A 104 17.34 -0.62 -13.74
C ASP A 104 16.85 0.65 -13.01
N HIS A 105 17.77 1.48 -12.52
CA HIS A 105 17.42 2.66 -11.70
C HIS A 105 18.53 3.73 -11.75
N PRO A 106 18.26 4.97 -11.35
CA PRO A 106 19.28 6.00 -11.19
C PRO A 106 20.36 5.61 -10.17
N LEU A 107 21.52 6.27 -10.19
CA LEU A 107 22.55 6.06 -9.18
C LEU A 107 21.99 6.27 -7.77
N MET A 108 22.12 5.27 -6.91
CA MET A 108 21.65 5.36 -5.51
C MET A 108 22.43 6.43 -4.75
N THR A 109 21.70 7.41 -4.24
CA THR A 109 22.24 8.41 -3.30
C THR A 109 22.47 7.78 -1.92
N PRO A 110 23.25 8.40 -1.02
CA PRO A 110 23.49 7.87 0.32
C PRO A 110 22.22 7.53 1.10
N ILE A 111 21.17 8.36 1.02
CA ILE A 111 19.89 8.06 1.69
C ILE A 111 19.21 6.79 1.14
N ILE A 112 19.37 6.51 -0.15
CA ILE A 112 18.82 5.31 -0.78
C ILE A 112 19.59 4.06 -0.36
N ALA A 113 20.92 4.14 -0.42
CA ALA A 113 21.78 2.98 -0.16
C ALA A 113 22.07 2.73 1.34
N ASN A 114 22.20 3.80 2.13
CA ASN A 114 22.69 3.71 3.51
C ASN A 114 21.67 4.20 4.55
N GLY A 115 20.75 5.11 4.18
CA GLY A 115 19.73 5.68 5.06
C GLY A 115 20.13 7.01 5.67
N PRO A 116 19.32 7.53 6.64
CA PRO A 116 19.54 8.84 7.24
C PRO A 116 20.91 8.95 7.91
N ALA A 117 21.72 9.92 7.53
CA ALA A 117 23.06 10.12 8.06
C ALA A 117 23.08 10.30 9.59
N ALA A 118 22.05 10.91 10.16
CA ALA A 118 21.91 11.15 11.59
C ALA A 118 21.81 9.84 12.42
N MET A 119 21.48 8.71 11.81
CA MET A 119 21.33 7.42 12.49
C MET A 119 22.64 6.61 12.57
N GLY A 120 23.69 6.97 11.84
CA GLY A 120 24.95 6.24 11.82
C GLY A 120 24.76 4.75 11.55
N LEU A 121 25.31 3.90 12.40
CA LEU A 121 25.23 2.42 12.25
C LEU A 121 23.82 1.84 12.40
N LEU A 122 22.85 2.62 12.88
CA LEU A 122 21.45 2.21 13.00
C LEU A 122 20.64 2.55 11.74
N ALA A 123 21.24 3.25 10.79
CA ALA A 123 20.59 3.67 9.56
C ALA A 123 20.21 2.48 8.67
N ARG A 124 19.11 2.65 7.94
CA ARG A 124 18.68 1.74 6.87
C ARG A 124 18.45 2.53 5.60
N GLY A 125 19.09 2.12 4.51
CA GLY A 125 18.82 2.66 3.19
C GLY A 125 17.36 2.43 2.78
N CYS A 126 16.76 3.40 2.11
CA CYS A 126 15.38 3.26 1.61
C CYS A 126 15.22 1.98 0.77
N ALA A 127 16.23 1.67 -0.05
CA ALA A 127 16.24 0.49 -0.91
C ALA A 127 16.34 -0.84 -0.14
N SER A 128 16.68 -0.85 1.15
CA SER A 128 16.67 -2.07 1.95
C SER A 128 15.28 -2.70 2.12
N CYS A 129 14.23 -1.87 2.08
CA CYS A 129 12.83 -2.28 2.20
C CYS A 129 12.06 -2.07 0.88
N HIS A 130 12.33 -0.94 0.19
CA HIS A 130 11.63 -0.58 -1.04
C HIS A 130 12.29 -1.13 -2.30
N LEU A 131 13.46 -1.78 -2.20
CA LEU A 131 14.37 -2.22 -3.26
C LEU A 131 14.96 -1.02 -4.05
N PRO A 132 16.12 -1.18 -4.73
CA PRO A 132 16.68 -0.12 -5.57
C PRO A 132 15.70 0.40 -6.63
N THR A 133 14.88 -0.48 -7.18
CA THR A 133 13.82 -0.13 -8.16
C THR A 133 12.58 0.53 -7.54
N GLY A 134 12.47 0.63 -6.22
CA GLY A 134 11.32 1.21 -5.53
C GLY A 134 10.02 0.40 -5.61
N LYS A 135 10.04 -0.80 -6.19
CA LYS A 135 8.84 -1.65 -6.32
C LYS A 135 8.28 -2.09 -4.96
N GLY A 136 9.14 -2.18 -3.95
CA GLY A 136 8.78 -2.73 -2.65
C GLY A 136 8.52 -4.24 -2.74
N ARG A 137 8.03 -4.82 -1.65
CA ARG A 137 7.49 -6.17 -1.59
C ARG A 137 6.10 -6.09 -0.92
N PRO A 138 5.28 -7.15 -0.94
CA PRO A 138 3.91 -7.08 -0.39
C PRO A 138 3.81 -6.48 1.02
N GLU A 139 4.79 -6.71 1.88
CA GLU A 139 4.84 -6.17 3.24
C GLU A 139 5.26 -4.69 3.31
N ASN A 140 5.85 -4.16 2.23
CA ASN A 140 6.32 -2.77 2.11
C ASN A 140 5.51 -1.99 1.08
N ALA A 141 5.69 -0.68 1.04
CA ALA A 141 5.05 0.18 0.04
C ALA A 141 5.84 0.17 -1.27
N PRO A 142 5.19 0.04 -2.44
CA PRO A 142 5.78 0.44 -3.72
C PRO A 142 5.84 1.96 -3.79
N VAL A 143 7.04 2.51 -4.00
CA VAL A 143 7.29 3.97 -3.98
C VAL A 143 7.70 4.55 -5.32
N THR A 144 8.00 3.70 -6.31
CA THR A 144 8.37 4.11 -7.68
C THR A 144 7.24 4.89 -8.35
N GLY A 145 7.60 5.95 -9.08
CA GLY A 145 6.67 6.76 -9.86
C GLY A 145 5.65 7.53 -9.01
N LEU A 146 5.90 7.71 -7.71
CA LEU A 146 5.06 8.57 -6.90
C LEU A 146 5.35 10.04 -7.21
N PRO A 147 4.33 10.91 -7.29
CA PRO A 147 4.54 12.34 -7.41
C PRO A 147 5.39 12.88 -6.27
N LEU A 148 6.34 13.78 -6.58
CA LEU A 148 7.28 14.34 -5.62
C LEU A 148 6.58 14.91 -4.37
N ALA A 149 5.59 15.76 -4.57
CA ALA A 149 4.85 16.38 -3.48
C ALA A 149 4.08 15.36 -2.64
N TYR A 150 3.53 14.31 -3.25
CA TYR A 150 2.89 13.22 -2.51
C TYR A 150 3.89 12.46 -1.65
N PHE A 151 5.06 12.09 -2.20
CA PHE A 151 6.10 11.39 -1.45
C PHE A 151 6.55 12.20 -0.22
N ILE A 152 6.86 13.48 -0.40
CA ILE A 152 7.28 14.38 0.69
C ILE A 152 6.20 14.44 1.77
N ARG A 153 4.93 14.67 1.40
CA ARG A 153 3.81 14.68 2.36
C ARG A 153 3.70 13.36 3.15
N GLN A 154 3.96 12.21 2.51
CA GLN A 154 3.89 10.94 3.23
C GLN A 154 5.00 10.79 4.26
N ILE A 155 6.20 11.33 4.01
CA ILE A 155 7.26 11.36 5.03
C ILE A 155 6.88 12.29 6.18
N GLU A 156 6.30 13.47 5.89
CA GLU A 156 5.79 14.37 6.93
C GLU A 156 4.66 13.74 7.77
N ASP A 157 3.77 12.98 7.13
CA ASP A 157 2.71 12.24 7.82
C ASP A 157 3.29 11.20 8.79
N PHE A 158 4.41 10.54 8.42
CA PHE A 158 5.13 9.64 9.34
C PHE A 158 5.84 10.41 10.47
N ARG A 159 6.49 11.55 10.18
CA ARG A 159 7.15 12.41 11.17
C ARG A 159 6.18 12.89 12.24
N SER A 160 5.03 13.39 11.83
CA SER A 160 3.99 13.92 12.71
C SER A 160 3.16 12.85 13.41
N GLY A 161 3.24 11.58 12.98
CA GLY A 161 2.37 10.51 13.46
C GLY A 161 0.96 10.54 12.84
N ALA A 162 0.74 11.35 11.81
CA ALA A 162 -0.52 11.36 11.06
C ALA A 162 -0.70 10.14 10.15
N ARG A 163 0.38 9.40 9.90
CA ARG A 163 0.35 8.10 9.20
C ARG A 163 0.84 6.99 10.13
N GLN A 164 -0.08 6.12 10.49
CA GLN A 164 0.12 4.94 11.32
C GLN A 164 -0.45 3.70 10.61
N SER A 165 -0.42 2.57 11.26
CA SER A 165 -1.04 1.32 10.84
C SER A 165 -2.27 1.06 11.71
N ALA A 166 -3.36 0.57 11.13
CA ALA A 166 -4.53 0.13 11.88
C ALA A 166 -4.18 -1.09 12.76
N ASP A 167 -3.35 -2.02 12.25
CA ASP A 167 -2.77 -3.05 13.12
C ASP A 167 -1.48 -2.50 13.81
N PRO A 168 -1.49 -2.33 15.13
CA PRO A 168 -0.38 -1.73 15.88
C PRO A 168 0.89 -2.60 15.87
N ARG A 169 0.80 -3.88 15.50
CA ARG A 169 1.93 -4.81 15.43
C ARG A 169 2.77 -4.67 14.16
N LYS A 170 2.35 -3.85 13.16
CA LYS A 170 3.06 -3.71 11.88
C LYS A 170 4.42 -3.01 12.04
N PRO A 171 5.55 -3.75 12.06
CA PRO A 171 6.86 -3.17 12.39
C PRO A 171 7.39 -2.24 11.29
N ASN A 172 6.99 -2.47 10.03
CA ASN A 172 7.41 -1.64 8.90
C ASN A 172 6.95 -0.18 9.06
N THR A 173 5.71 0.04 9.54
CA THR A 173 5.18 1.39 9.78
C THR A 173 5.92 2.09 10.92
N VAL A 174 6.23 1.37 12.00
CA VAL A 174 7.02 1.91 13.12
C VAL A 174 8.42 2.27 12.66
N THR A 175 9.07 1.39 11.89
CA THR A 175 10.40 1.64 11.30
C THR A 175 10.39 2.87 10.41
N MET A 176 9.37 3.03 9.53
CA MET A 176 9.24 4.22 8.68
C MET A 176 9.09 5.50 9.49
N ALA A 177 8.34 5.49 10.59
CA ALA A 177 8.21 6.66 11.46
C ALA A 177 9.54 7.03 12.13
N VAL A 178 10.36 6.06 12.53
CA VAL A 178 11.70 6.29 13.09
C VAL A 178 12.63 6.89 12.03
N LEU A 179 12.68 6.30 10.84
CA LEU A 179 13.50 6.80 9.73
C LEU A 179 13.08 8.21 9.32
N ALA A 180 11.78 8.45 9.13
CA ALA A 180 11.25 9.75 8.74
C ALA A 180 11.64 10.88 9.71
N LYS A 181 11.63 10.61 11.02
CA LYS A 181 12.06 11.57 12.05
C LYS A 181 13.56 11.88 12.01
N ALA A 182 14.38 10.96 11.54
CA ALA A 182 15.82 11.11 11.45
C ALA A 182 16.29 11.77 10.13
N MET A 183 15.45 11.74 9.09
CA MET A 183 15.78 12.34 7.78
C MET A 183 15.79 13.85 7.83
N THR A 184 16.76 14.48 7.18
CA THR A 184 16.71 15.92 6.82
C THR A 184 15.74 16.14 5.66
N ASP A 185 15.33 17.39 5.43
CA ASP A 185 14.45 17.73 4.30
C ASP A 185 15.15 17.50 2.95
N GLU A 186 16.47 17.70 2.90
CA GLU A 186 17.27 17.38 1.72
C GLU A 186 17.31 15.87 1.43
N GLU A 187 17.47 15.03 2.45
CA GLU A 187 17.41 13.58 2.28
C GLU A 187 16.03 13.11 1.81
N VAL A 188 14.96 13.76 2.30
CA VAL A 188 13.58 13.48 1.83
C VAL A 188 13.43 13.87 0.37
N ARG A 189 13.93 15.04 -0.04
CA ARG A 189 13.89 15.51 -1.42
C ARG A 189 14.64 14.58 -2.35
N LEU A 190 15.88 14.20 -2.00
CA LEU A 190 16.69 13.26 -2.78
C LEU A 190 16.02 11.88 -2.93
N ALA A 191 15.38 11.38 -1.88
CA ALA A 191 14.63 10.12 -1.95
C ALA A 191 13.39 10.24 -2.85
N ALA A 192 12.66 11.34 -2.76
CA ALA A 192 11.48 11.60 -3.58
C ALA A 192 11.84 11.74 -5.07
N GLU A 193 12.91 12.43 -5.39
CA GLU A 193 13.43 12.58 -6.76
C GLU A 193 13.89 11.24 -7.33
N TYR A 194 14.66 10.47 -6.55
CA TYR A 194 15.15 9.16 -6.97
C TYR A 194 14.01 8.21 -7.35
N PHE A 195 13.05 8.02 -6.46
CA PHE A 195 11.93 7.10 -6.73
C PHE A 195 10.91 7.66 -7.72
N GLY A 196 10.70 8.97 -7.73
CA GLY A 196 9.78 9.64 -8.65
C GLY A 196 10.26 9.64 -10.10
N ALA A 197 11.57 9.60 -10.34
CA ALA A 197 12.16 9.58 -11.70
C ALA A 197 11.96 8.26 -12.43
N MET A 198 11.68 7.17 -11.71
CA MET A 198 11.50 5.86 -12.31
C MET A 198 10.06 5.60 -12.72
N PRO A 199 9.79 5.05 -13.92
CA PRO A 199 8.46 4.63 -14.30
C PRO A 199 8.01 3.46 -13.43
N TRP A 200 6.72 3.46 -13.03
CA TRP A 200 6.14 2.30 -12.37
C TRP A 200 6.06 1.12 -13.35
N THR A 201 6.60 -0.01 -12.94
CA THR A 201 6.50 -1.29 -13.64
C THR A 201 5.92 -2.33 -12.69
N PRO A 202 4.68 -2.81 -12.91
CA PRO A 202 4.08 -3.81 -12.06
C PRO A 202 4.83 -5.15 -12.16
N TRP A 203 4.78 -5.90 -11.07
CA TRP A 203 5.41 -7.21 -10.97
C TRP A 203 4.59 -8.23 -10.19
N THR A 204 3.33 -7.91 -9.92
CA THR A 204 2.37 -8.82 -9.27
C THR A 204 1.33 -9.27 -10.28
N ARG A 205 1.21 -10.57 -10.46
CA ARG A 205 0.20 -11.21 -11.32
C ARG A 205 -0.99 -11.64 -10.49
N VAL A 206 -2.20 -11.27 -10.88
CA VAL A 206 -3.45 -11.63 -10.21
C VAL A 206 -4.01 -12.93 -10.79
N ILE A 207 -4.40 -13.85 -9.91
CA ILE A 207 -5.06 -15.12 -10.26
C ILE A 207 -6.31 -15.28 -9.39
N GLU A 208 -7.47 -15.36 -10.03
CA GLU A 208 -8.74 -15.68 -9.36
C GLU A 208 -8.82 -17.18 -9.08
N THR A 209 -9.06 -17.55 -7.82
CA THR A 209 -9.16 -18.97 -7.41
C THR A 209 -9.86 -19.12 -6.06
N ASP A 210 -10.43 -20.30 -5.80
CA ASP A 210 -11.00 -20.66 -4.50
C ASP A 210 -9.98 -21.37 -3.59
N LEU A 211 -8.90 -21.90 -4.17
CA LEU A 211 -7.86 -22.63 -3.45
C LEU A 211 -6.49 -21.96 -3.65
N VAL A 212 -5.75 -21.80 -2.57
CA VAL A 212 -4.43 -21.19 -2.55
C VAL A 212 -3.39 -22.12 -1.93
N PRO A 213 -2.10 -21.98 -2.25
CA PRO A 213 -1.06 -22.70 -1.52
C PRO A 213 -1.14 -22.42 -0.02
N LYS A 214 -0.95 -23.45 0.81
CA LYS A 214 -0.73 -23.25 2.24
C LYS A 214 0.52 -22.45 2.45
N THR A 215 0.44 -21.46 3.35
CA THR A 215 1.52 -20.52 3.58
C THR A 215 1.93 -20.45 5.05
N ARG A 216 3.18 -20.06 5.27
CA ARG A 216 3.71 -19.56 6.54
C ARG A 216 4.00 -18.07 6.42
N ILE A 217 4.00 -17.37 7.53
CA ILE A 217 4.36 -15.96 7.55
C ILE A 217 5.81 -15.81 8.01
N SER A 218 6.60 -15.07 7.24
CA SER A 218 7.97 -14.69 7.57
C SER A 218 8.19 -13.22 7.26
N GLY A 219 8.54 -12.41 8.24
CA GLY A 219 8.74 -10.96 8.05
C GLY A 219 7.52 -10.21 7.51
N ASN A 220 6.30 -10.68 7.84
CA ASN A 220 5.01 -10.20 7.31
C ASN A 220 4.78 -10.51 5.81
N LEU A 221 5.51 -11.45 5.25
CA LEU A 221 5.35 -11.97 3.90
C LEU A 221 4.78 -13.40 3.96
N PHE A 222 3.84 -13.74 3.09
CA PHE A 222 3.35 -15.10 2.92
C PHE A 222 4.31 -15.88 2.03
N LEU A 223 4.79 -17.01 2.55
CA LEU A 223 5.68 -17.92 1.83
C LEU A 223 5.03 -19.30 1.76
N PRO A 224 4.98 -19.96 0.59
CA PRO A 224 4.43 -21.28 0.47
C PRO A 224 5.17 -22.29 1.37
N ILE A 225 4.44 -23.15 2.08
CA ILE A 225 5.03 -24.23 2.89
C ILE A 225 5.39 -25.40 1.98
N GLU A 226 4.42 -25.83 1.19
CA GLU A 226 4.56 -26.92 0.23
C GLU A 226 3.75 -26.57 -1.01
N LYS A 227 4.32 -26.75 -2.20
CA LYS A 227 3.67 -26.38 -3.47
C LYS A 227 2.37 -27.17 -3.75
N GLU A 228 2.26 -28.38 -3.20
CA GLU A 228 1.15 -29.29 -3.46
C GLU A 228 0.01 -29.20 -2.43
N ARG A 229 0.24 -28.56 -1.29
CA ARG A 229 -0.80 -28.38 -0.26
C ARG A 229 -1.55 -27.08 -0.46
N THR A 230 -2.87 -27.20 -0.58
CA THR A 230 -3.76 -26.05 -0.72
C THR A 230 -4.70 -25.89 0.47
N GLU A 231 -5.27 -24.69 0.58
CA GLU A 231 -6.33 -24.34 1.52
C GLU A 231 -7.33 -23.38 0.85
N PRO A 232 -8.57 -23.27 1.36
CA PRO A 232 -9.53 -22.29 0.86
C PRO A 232 -9.01 -20.86 1.02
N ILE A 233 -9.23 -20.01 0.01
CA ILE A 233 -8.83 -18.60 0.06
C ILE A 233 -9.63 -17.81 1.10
N ALA A 234 -10.87 -18.19 1.39
CA ALA A 234 -11.72 -17.65 2.45
C ALA A 234 -11.80 -16.11 2.47
N GLY A 235 -12.08 -15.50 1.31
CA GLY A 235 -12.27 -14.05 1.19
C GLY A 235 -11.00 -13.19 1.35
N ARG A 236 -9.81 -13.81 1.37
CA ARG A 236 -8.52 -13.13 1.53
C ARG A 236 -7.86 -12.86 0.19
N ILE A 237 -6.80 -12.06 0.22
CA ILE A 237 -5.75 -12.08 -0.81
C ILE A 237 -4.54 -12.80 -0.23
N ILE A 238 -3.97 -13.72 -0.97
CA ILE A 238 -2.71 -14.39 -0.64
C ILE A 238 -1.69 -14.02 -1.70
N GLU A 239 -0.75 -13.14 -1.33
CA GLU A 239 0.30 -12.65 -2.21
C GLU A 239 1.62 -13.32 -1.84
N VAL A 240 2.15 -14.15 -2.73
CA VAL A 240 3.35 -14.96 -2.53
C VAL A 240 4.39 -14.67 -3.61
N PRO A 241 5.68 -14.85 -3.33
CA PRO A 241 6.71 -14.76 -4.36
C PRO A 241 6.56 -15.89 -5.40
N GLU A 242 6.86 -15.61 -6.66
CA GLU A 242 6.97 -16.63 -7.70
C GLU A 242 8.12 -17.60 -7.41
N ASP A 243 9.21 -17.06 -6.86
CA ASP A 243 10.38 -17.79 -6.37
C ASP A 243 10.82 -17.23 -5.02
N GLU A 244 10.73 -18.05 -3.96
CA GLU A 244 11.05 -17.66 -2.59
C GLU A 244 12.53 -17.29 -2.41
N GLU A 245 13.44 -18.06 -3.01
CA GLU A 245 14.89 -17.79 -2.90
C GLU A 245 15.23 -16.46 -3.57
N GLN A 246 14.67 -16.20 -4.75
CA GLN A 246 14.91 -14.94 -5.47
C GLN A 246 14.35 -13.75 -4.72
N ALA A 247 13.08 -13.84 -4.24
CA ALA A 247 12.40 -12.70 -3.62
C ALA A 247 12.85 -12.46 -2.17
N GLU A 248 12.96 -13.51 -1.34
CA GLU A 248 13.27 -13.39 0.09
C GLU A 248 14.76 -13.62 0.36
N GLY A 249 15.34 -14.64 -0.22
CA GLY A 249 16.74 -15.01 -0.01
C GLY A 249 17.72 -14.01 -0.62
N LEU A 250 17.46 -13.58 -1.84
CA LEU A 250 18.35 -12.72 -2.64
C LEU A 250 17.82 -11.31 -2.87
N ARG A 251 16.57 -11.04 -2.55
CA ARG A 251 15.92 -9.74 -2.79
C ARG A 251 16.09 -9.24 -4.24
N ASN A 252 15.97 -10.18 -5.19
CA ASN A 252 16.05 -9.88 -6.61
C ASN A 252 14.88 -8.98 -7.03
N PRO A 253 15.13 -7.72 -7.49
CA PRO A 253 14.06 -6.78 -7.84
C PRO A 253 13.34 -7.16 -9.17
N ARG A 254 13.82 -8.18 -9.87
CA ARG A 254 13.19 -8.72 -11.09
C ARG A 254 12.35 -9.97 -10.82
N SER A 255 12.34 -10.50 -9.58
CA SER A 255 11.51 -11.66 -9.21
C SER A 255 10.12 -11.19 -8.78
N GLY A 256 9.09 -11.67 -9.47
CA GLY A 256 7.70 -11.24 -9.30
C GLY A 256 6.95 -11.91 -8.15
N PHE A 257 5.67 -11.55 -8.05
CA PHE A 257 4.72 -12.08 -7.09
C PHE A 257 3.44 -12.58 -7.78
N ILE A 258 2.78 -13.54 -7.16
CA ILE A 258 1.44 -13.99 -7.52
C ILE A 258 0.49 -13.57 -6.40
N ALA A 259 -0.57 -12.87 -6.76
CA ALA A 259 -1.67 -12.53 -5.87
C ALA A 259 -2.88 -13.38 -6.21
N TYR A 260 -3.16 -14.35 -5.37
CA TYR A 260 -4.40 -15.12 -5.43
C TYR A 260 -5.53 -14.30 -4.81
N VAL A 261 -6.65 -14.21 -5.52
CA VAL A 261 -7.85 -13.48 -5.10
C VAL A 261 -9.11 -14.35 -5.29
N PRO A 262 -10.19 -14.13 -4.52
CA PRO A 262 -11.43 -14.88 -4.70
C PRO A 262 -12.01 -14.73 -6.11
N VAL A 263 -12.63 -15.80 -6.62
CA VAL A 263 -13.28 -15.79 -7.93
C VAL A 263 -14.36 -14.69 -8.00
N GLY A 264 -14.37 -13.90 -9.07
CA GLY A 264 -15.28 -12.78 -9.28
C GLY A 264 -14.83 -11.45 -8.66
N SER A 265 -13.70 -11.42 -7.90
CA SER A 265 -13.17 -10.21 -7.28
C SER A 265 -12.80 -9.15 -8.30
N VAL A 266 -12.17 -9.52 -9.40
CA VAL A 266 -11.73 -8.59 -10.45
C VAL A 266 -12.95 -7.88 -11.07
N LYS A 267 -14.00 -8.62 -11.42
CA LYS A 267 -15.22 -8.03 -12.00
C LYS A 267 -15.99 -7.13 -11.03
N ARG A 268 -16.08 -7.54 -9.76
CA ARG A 268 -16.68 -6.71 -8.70
C ARG A 268 -15.87 -5.44 -8.49
N GLY A 269 -14.53 -5.55 -8.47
CA GLY A 269 -13.62 -4.43 -8.31
C GLY A 269 -13.70 -3.45 -9.47
N GLU A 270 -13.82 -3.94 -10.71
CA GLU A 270 -14.05 -3.09 -11.88
C GLU A 270 -15.26 -2.16 -11.67
N ASN A 271 -16.40 -2.72 -11.25
CA ASN A 271 -17.59 -1.90 -11.03
C ASN A 271 -17.39 -0.87 -9.92
N LEU A 272 -16.79 -1.25 -8.76
CA LEU A 272 -16.52 -0.32 -7.68
C LEU A 272 -15.57 0.80 -8.10
N VAL A 273 -14.52 0.48 -8.83
CA VAL A 273 -13.46 1.44 -9.23
C VAL A 273 -13.94 2.40 -10.32
N THR A 274 -14.76 1.92 -11.28
CA THR A 274 -15.17 2.70 -12.44
C THR A 274 -16.47 3.46 -12.23
N THR A 275 -17.41 2.92 -11.44
CA THR A 275 -18.75 3.50 -11.24
C THR A 275 -19.07 3.85 -9.78
N GLY A 276 -18.17 3.52 -8.84
CA GLY A 276 -18.47 3.62 -7.41
C GLY A 276 -19.40 2.51 -6.91
N GLY A 277 -19.65 1.47 -7.71
CA GLY A 277 -20.57 0.37 -7.39
C GLY A 277 -22.01 0.61 -7.84
N ILE A 278 -22.26 1.57 -8.73
CA ILE A 278 -23.57 1.76 -9.35
C ILE A 278 -23.92 0.51 -10.16
N SER A 279 -25.15 0.06 -10.03
CA SER A 279 -25.67 -1.08 -10.79
C SER A 279 -27.13 -0.88 -11.19
N VAL A 280 -27.62 -1.72 -12.10
CA VAL A 280 -29.04 -1.76 -12.47
C VAL A 280 -29.57 -3.15 -12.10
N VAL A 281 -30.54 -3.18 -11.20
CA VAL A 281 -31.20 -4.41 -10.76
C VAL A 281 -32.69 -4.28 -11.06
N ASP A 282 -33.25 -5.20 -11.81
CA ASP A 282 -34.67 -5.22 -12.25
C ASP A 282 -35.10 -3.87 -12.86
N GLY A 283 -34.24 -3.26 -13.69
CA GLY A 283 -34.50 -1.98 -14.35
C GLY A 283 -34.40 -0.75 -13.44
N LYS A 284 -34.04 -0.92 -12.17
CA LYS A 284 -33.85 0.17 -11.19
C LYS A 284 -32.38 0.44 -10.95
N VAL A 285 -32.00 1.71 -10.93
CA VAL A 285 -30.65 2.13 -10.58
C VAL A 285 -30.45 1.95 -9.07
N VAL A 286 -29.45 1.18 -8.69
CA VAL A 286 -28.93 1.05 -7.32
C VAL A 286 -27.72 1.97 -7.19
N LEU A 287 -27.76 2.85 -6.20
CA LEU A 287 -26.68 3.80 -5.95
C LEU A 287 -25.40 3.07 -5.51
N GLY A 288 -24.26 3.64 -5.88
CA GLY A 288 -22.95 3.12 -5.49
C GLY A 288 -22.65 3.27 -4.00
N LYS A 289 -21.70 2.47 -3.53
CA LYS A 289 -21.20 2.51 -2.15
C LYS A 289 -20.08 3.53 -1.93
N THR A 290 -19.41 3.91 -3.03
CA THR A 290 -18.21 4.73 -2.99
C THR A 290 -18.16 5.71 -4.16
N ILE A 291 -17.12 6.52 -4.20
CA ILE A 291 -16.79 7.39 -5.32
C ILE A 291 -15.87 6.62 -6.26
N ALA A 292 -16.13 6.70 -7.57
CA ALA A 292 -15.28 6.05 -8.57
C ALA A 292 -13.82 6.51 -8.45
N CYS A 293 -12.91 5.57 -8.29
CA CYS A 293 -11.48 5.86 -8.04
C CYS A 293 -10.84 6.65 -9.20
N MET A 294 -11.31 6.39 -10.43
CA MET A 294 -10.84 7.07 -11.64
C MET A 294 -11.06 8.58 -11.61
N THR A 295 -12.04 9.08 -10.84
CA THR A 295 -12.35 10.51 -10.71
C THR A 295 -11.16 11.33 -10.23
N CYS A 296 -10.36 10.76 -9.31
CA CYS A 296 -9.20 11.43 -8.72
C CYS A 296 -7.87 10.82 -9.18
N HIS A 297 -7.79 9.48 -9.27
CA HIS A 297 -6.55 8.78 -9.64
C HIS A 297 -6.28 8.72 -11.16
N GLY A 298 -7.10 9.38 -11.96
CA GLY A 298 -7.00 9.41 -13.42
C GLY A 298 -7.73 8.24 -14.11
N PRO A 299 -8.06 8.35 -15.41
CA PRO A 299 -8.87 7.37 -16.11
C PRO A 299 -8.22 5.98 -16.23
N ASP A 300 -6.89 5.93 -16.19
CA ASP A 300 -6.10 4.70 -16.23
C ASP A 300 -5.47 4.37 -14.84
N LEU A 301 -5.88 5.08 -13.79
CA LEU A 301 -5.39 4.94 -12.41
C LEU A 301 -3.87 5.11 -12.26
N LYS A 302 -3.19 5.75 -13.22
CA LYS A 302 -1.76 6.03 -13.17
C LYS A 302 -1.41 7.31 -12.40
N GLY A 303 -2.41 7.97 -11.85
CA GLY A 303 -2.27 9.21 -11.09
C GLY A 303 -2.64 10.45 -11.91
N LEU A 304 -2.85 11.54 -11.20
CA LEU A 304 -3.17 12.85 -11.79
C LEU A 304 -2.54 13.95 -10.92
N ALA A 305 -1.62 14.72 -11.45
CA ALA A 305 -0.87 15.74 -10.70
C ALA A 305 -0.24 15.15 -9.43
N ASP A 306 -0.59 15.66 -8.24
CA ASP A 306 -0.08 15.17 -6.96
C ASP A 306 -0.83 13.94 -6.40
N ILE A 307 -1.82 13.43 -7.11
CA ILE A 307 -2.55 12.24 -6.70
C ILE A 307 -1.81 11.00 -7.23
N PRO A 308 -1.46 10.03 -6.38
CA PRO A 308 -0.61 8.92 -6.76
C PRO A 308 -1.30 7.96 -7.73
N GLY A 309 -0.53 7.36 -8.63
CA GLY A 309 -0.95 6.20 -9.39
C GLY A 309 -1.12 4.97 -8.49
N ILE A 310 -2.19 4.20 -8.72
CA ILE A 310 -2.51 3.00 -7.95
C ILE A 310 -2.56 1.74 -8.81
N ALA A 311 -2.71 1.85 -10.13
CA ALA A 311 -2.74 0.70 -11.05
C ALA A 311 -1.51 -0.20 -10.91
N GLY A 312 -1.72 -1.51 -10.86
CA GLY A 312 -0.66 -2.53 -10.83
C GLY A 312 0.12 -2.63 -9.51
N ARG A 313 -0.22 -1.87 -8.46
CA ARG A 313 0.46 -1.94 -7.16
C ARG A 313 0.01 -3.18 -6.38
N SER A 314 0.87 -3.65 -5.44
CA SER A 314 0.60 -4.80 -4.57
C SER A 314 -0.80 -4.74 -3.95
N PRO A 315 -1.64 -5.78 -4.10
CA PRO A 315 -3.00 -5.75 -3.60
C PRO A 315 -3.05 -5.81 -2.07
N SER A 316 -2.14 -6.51 -1.41
CA SER A 316 -2.03 -6.50 0.05
C SER A 316 -1.70 -5.10 0.58
N TYR A 317 -0.84 -4.37 -0.12
CA TYR A 317 -0.57 -2.96 0.21
C TYR A 317 -1.81 -2.09 0.01
N LEU A 318 -2.53 -2.24 -1.11
CA LEU A 318 -3.74 -1.45 -1.40
C LEU A 318 -4.81 -1.65 -0.32
N VAL A 319 -5.10 -2.91 0.06
CA VAL A 319 -6.05 -3.20 1.14
C VAL A 319 -5.64 -2.51 2.44
N ARG A 320 -4.37 -2.62 2.85
CA ARG A 320 -3.89 -1.90 4.04
C ARG A 320 -4.13 -0.40 3.96
N GLN A 321 -3.86 0.23 2.82
CA GLN A 321 -4.01 1.68 2.70
C GLN A 321 -5.47 2.11 2.79
N LEU A 322 -6.39 1.38 2.14
CA LEU A 322 -7.83 1.66 2.23
C LEU A 322 -8.34 1.45 3.66
N TYR A 323 -7.95 0.35 4.30
CA TYR A 323 -8.34 0.05 5.67
C TYR A 323 -7.73 1.02 6.69
N ASP A 324 -6.43 1.37 6.58
CA ASP A 324 -5.77 2.37 7.41
C ASP A 324 -6.48 3.74 7.33
N MET A 325 -6.95 4.15 6.15
CA MET A 325 -7.75 5.36 5.97
C MET A 325 -9.13 5.21 6.61
N GLN A 326 -9.81 4.08 6.42
CA GLN A 326 -11.12 3.79 6.98
C GLN A 326 -11.10 3.82 8.52
N GLN A 327 -10.04 3.29 9.13
CA GLN A 327 -9.84 3.27 10.58
C GLN A 327 -9.23 4.57 11.14
N GLY A 328 -8.97 5.58 10.31
CA GLY A 328 -8.35 6.84 10.75
C GLY A 328 -6.88 6.71 11.18
N ALA A 329 -6.23 5.57 10.89
CA ALA A 329 -4.80 5.39 11.10
C ALA A 329 -3.96 6.24 10.13
N ARG A 330 -4.51 6.56 8.96
CA ARG A 330 -4.00 7.58 8.03
C ARG A 330 -4.91 8.80 8.09
N LYS A 331 -4.41 9.89 8.69
CA LYS A 331 -5.14 11.15 8.95
C LYS A 331 -4.35 12.41 8.61
N GLY A 332 -3.37 12.30 7.69
CA GLY A 332 -2.63 13.47 7.17
C GLY A 332 -3.56 14.44 6.41
N PRO A 333 -3.08 15.63 6.04
CA PRO A 333 -3.90 16.70 5.45
C PRO A 333 -4.70 16.30 4.21
N SER A 334 -4.23 15.31 3.44
CA SER A 334 -4.92 14.80 2.25
C SER A 334 -5.86 13.62 2.54
N ALA A 335 -5.84 13.04 3.73
CA ALA A 335 -6.68 11.89 4.09
C ALA A 335 -8.21 12.20 4.05
N PRO A 336 -8.69 13.41 4.41
CA PRO A 336 -10.10 13.74 4.30
C PRO A 336 -10.70 13.57 2.90
N LEU A 337 -9.90 13.66 1.84
CA LEU A 337 -10.35 13.41 0.47
C LEU A 337 -10.72 11.94 0.24
N MET A 338 -10.04 11.01 0.93
CA MET A 338 -10.28 9.56 0.80
C MET A 338 -11.30 9.03 1.81
N GLN A 339 -11.61 9.77 2.87
CA GLN A 339 -12.58 9.34 3.90
C GLN A 339 -13.96 8.96 3.32
N PRO A 340 -14.62 9.78 2.48
CA PRO A 340 -15.92 9.42 1.91
C PRO A 340 -15.81 8.24 0.92
N VAL A 341 -14.63 8.03 0.32
CA VAL A 341 -14.38 6.91 -0.60
C VAL A 341 -14.39 5.58 0.15
N VAL A 342 -13.78 5.52 1.33
CA VAL A 342 -13.60 4.27 2.08
C VAL A 342 -14.72 3.98 3.09
N ALA A 343 -15.53 4.98 3.45
CA ALA A 343 -16.44 4.92 4.60
C ALA A 343 -17.46 3.76 4.57
N ASN A 344 -17.97 3.42 3.38
CA ASN A 344 -19.02 2.40 3.22
C ASN A 344 -18.51 1.09 2.59
N LEU A 345 -17.20 0.94 2.44
CA LEU A 345 -16.60 -0.28 1.88
C LEU A 345 -16.48 -1.34 2.97
N ASN A 346 -16.86 -2.57 2.65
CA ASN A 346 -16.63 -3.73 3.50
C ASN A 346 -15.35 -4.49 3.08
N GLY A 347 -14.99 -5.54 3.81
CA GLY A 347 -13.79 -6.33 3.55
C GLY A 347 -13.73 -6.90 2.14
N ASP A 348 -14.85 -7.43 1.64
CA ASP A 348 -14.95 -7.95 0.27
C ASP A 348 -14.79 -6.84 -0.78
N ASP A 349 -15.28 -5.62 -0.51
CA ASP A 349 -15.09 -4.48 -1.41
C ASP A 349 -13.61 -4.07 -1.47
N LEU A 350 -12.91 -4.06 -0.34
CA LEU A 350 -11.47 -3.79 -0.28
C LEU A 350 -10.66 -4.82 -1.09
N VAL A 351 -10.99 -6.11 -0.93
CA VAL A 351 -10.39 -7.20 -1.71
C VAL A 351 -10.66 -7.02 -3.20
N ALA A 352 -11.90 -6.76 -3.58
CA ALA A 352 -12.31 -6.61 -4.98
C ALA A 352 -11.61 -5.41 -5.66
N ILE A 353 -11.60 -4.24 -5.00
CA ILE A 353 -10.90 -3.05 -5.49
C ILE A 353 -9.42 -3.34 -5.69
N ALA A 354 -8.75 -3.94 -4.69
CA ALA A 354 -7.34 -4.26 -4.78
C ALA A 354 -7.04 -5.27 -5.88
N ALA A 355 -7.87 -6.31 -6.04
CA ALA A 355 -7.74 -7.31 -7.10
C ALA A 355 -7.80 -6.67 -8.49
N TYR A 356 -8.83 -5.85 -8.74
CA TYR A 356 -8.98 -5.17 -10.03
C TYR A 356 -7.85 -4.19 -10.31
N VAL A 357 -7.55 -3.30 -9.38
CA VAL A 357 -6.52 -2.27 -9.55
C VAL A 357 -5.13 -2.88 -9.82
N THR A 358 -4.81 -3.99 -9.14
CA THR A 358 -3.56 -4.72 -9.39
C THR A 358 -3.55 -5.39 -10.76
N SER A 359 -4.67 -5.91 -11.24
CA SER A 359 -4.77 -6.63 -12.52
C SER A 359 -4.66 -5.74 -13.77
N LEU A 360 -4.83 -4.42 -13.63
CA LEU A 360 -4.91 -3.49 -14.77
C LEU A 360 -3.63 -3.42 -15.61
N VAL A 361 -2.49 -3.66 -15.00
CA VAL A 361 -1.20 -3.69 -15.71
C VAL A 361 -0.50 -4.97 -15.30
N PRO A 362 -0.73 -6.08 -16.02
CA PRO A 362 -0.03 -7.32 -15.72
C PRO A 362 1.48 -7.12 -15.96
N PRO A 363 2.34 -7.79 -15.16
CA PRO A 363 3.78 -7.79 -15.44
C PRO A 363 4.03 -8.37 -16.83
N PRO A 364 5.10 -7.94 -17.51
CA PRO A 364 5.51 -8.56 -18.76
C PRO A 364 5.61 -10.09 -18.54
N ILE A 365 5.04 -10.86 -19.42
CA ILE A 365 5.30 -12.30 -19.45
C ILE A 365 6.77 -12.39 -19.84
N ASP A 366 7.66 -12.79 -18.94
CA ASP A 366 9.03 -13.13 -19.29
C ASP A 366 8.91 -14.17 -20.40
N GLY A 367 9.27 -13.76 -21.61
CA GLY A 367 9.39 -14.68 -22.72
C GLY A 367 10.36 -15.76 -22.25
N GLY A 368 9.82 -16.94 -21.95
CA GLY A 368 10.61 -18.08 -21.56
C GLY A 368 11.83 -18.09 -22.47
N HIS A 369 13.00 -18.29 -21.90
CA HIS A 369 14.25 -18.39 -22.63
C HIS A 369 14.00 -19.25 -23.86
N GLY A 370 13.94 -18.59 -25.01
CA GLY A 370 13.74 -19.24 -26.29
C GLY A 370 14.76 -20.33 -26.44
N SER A 371 14.33 -21.55 -26.35
CA SER A 371 15.03 -22.71 -26.88
C SER A 371 15.33 -22.39 -28.34
N GLY A 372 16.59 -22.28 -28.68
CA GLY A 372 17.06 -22.01 -30.03
C GLY A 372 16.35 -22.93 -31.02
N ALA A 373 15.53 -22.33 -31.88
CA ALA A 373 15.09 -22.94 -33.10
C ALA A 373 16.24 -22.79 -34.07
N GLY A 374 16.96 -23.90 -34.25
CA GLY A 374 17.96 -24.04 -35.31
C GLY A 374 17.32 -23.73 -36.66
N LYS A 375 18.00 -22.90 -37.43
CA LYS A 375 17.77 -22.74 -38.86
C LYS A 375 18.16 -24.06 -39.53
N HIS A 376 17.25 -24.62 -40.28
CA HIS A 376 17.50 -25.37 -41.47
C HIS A 376 16.81 -24.70 -42.65
#